data_a68dc7d956cb810e5f51aef7e3da9242
#
_entry.id   a68dc7d956cb810e5f51aef7e3da9242
#
_cell.length_a   1.000
_cell.length_b   1.000
_cell.length_c   1.000
_cell.angle_alpha   90.00
_cell.angle_beta   90.00
_cell.angle_gamma   90.00
#
_symmetry.space_group_name_H-M   'P 1'
#
loop_
_entity.id
_entity.type
_entity.pdbx_description
1 polymer ?
#
loop_
_entity_poly.entity_id
_entity_poly.type
_entity_poly.pdbx_seq_one_letter_code
_entity_poly.pdbx_strand_id
1 'polypeptide(L)'
;FTATEEQVAGSPEYAFNEYLQIAVEYGVLFLLVVLLIISFCLWKGITEKKISACAGLISVLVFAFSSYPMQIPGFAIAFYFLLAACVVGKSRIHIYLFTVMIALLGSYYWKYNQYNACEEWLRCKMYYNIGAFRLAKEGYEKIYPELNDRGDFLFEYGHSLHKLKEYDHSTEVLKEAMMHSCDPMILNIIGKNYQATGEYEKAEEYFIRSTHRLPGRIYPYYLLAKLYVEPEYRHLEKLKQAVQIVLT
;
A
#
# COMPACT_ATOMS: atom_id res chain seq x y z
N PHE A 1 0.33 8.08 -19.78
CA PHE A 1 1.65 7.46 -19.57
C PHE A 1 2.04 6.67 -20.82
N THR A 2 3.31 6.69 -21.20
CA THR A 2 3.84 5.79 -22.22
C THR A 2 3.99 4.38 -21.65
N ALA A 3 3.99 3.35 -22.51
CA ALA A 3 4.14 1.95 -22.08
C ALA A 3 5.42 1.72 -21.23
N THR A 4 6.45 2.53 -21.46
CA THR A 4 7.72 2.49 -20.70
C THR A 4 7.56 3.10 -19.30
N GLU A 5 6.80 4.18 -19.17
CA GLU A 5 6.51 4.83 -17.89
C GLU A 5 5.61 3.93 -17.01
N GLU A 6 4.64 3.23 -17.62
CA GLU A 6 3.79 2.26 -16.92
C GLU A 6 4.58 1.06 -16.39
N GLN A 7 5.60 0.60 -17.11
CA GLN A 7 6.46 -0.50 -16.65
C GLN A 7 7.34 -0.12 -15.46
N VAL A 8 7.75 1.15 -15.36
CA VAL A 8 8.68 1.64 -14.33
C VAL A 8 7.95 2.21 -13.13
N ALA A 9 6.78 2.82 -13.32
CA ALA A 9 6.07 3.57 -12.27
C ALA A 9 5.47 2.69 -11.16
N GLY A 10 5.16 1.42 -11.42
CA GLY A 10 4.47 0.55 -10.45
C GLY A 10 3.11 1.10 -10.02
N SER A 11 2.65 0.71 -8.84
CA SER A 11 1.52 1.35 -8.17
C SER A 11 2.06 2.46 -7.27
N PRO A 12 1.76 3.74 -7.53
CA PRO A 12 2.21 4.83 -6.66
C PRO A 12 1.49 4.73 -5.32
N GLU A 13 2.24 4.41 -4.25
CA GLU A 13 1.70 4.32 -2.89
C GLU A 13 1.61 5.70 -2.23
N TYR A 14 2.48 6.64 -2.63
CA TYR A 14 2.59 7.97 -2.02
C TYR A 14 2.73 9.06 -3.08
N ALA A 15 2.08 10.20 -2.83
CA ALA A 15 2.39 11.42 -3.56
C ALA A 15 3.76 11.95 -3.08
N PHE A 16 4.63 12.38 -4.02
CA PHE A 16 5.91 13.03 -3.67
C PHE A 16 5.69 14.46 -3.18
N ASN A 17 4.66 14.67 -2.37
CA ASN A 17 4.30 15.94 -1.75
C ASN A 17 3.36 15.64 -0.58
N GLU A 18 3.79 15.94 0.64
CA GLU A 18 3.03 15.63 1.86
C GLU A 18 1.70 16.38 1.94
N TYR A 19 1.63 17.60 1.39
CA TYR A 19 0.39 18.38 1.40
C TYR A 19 -0.66 17.77 0.47
N LEU A 20 -0.23 17.28 -0.70
CA LEU A 20 -1.12 16.56 -1.62
C LEU A 20 -1.54 15.21 -1.00
N GLN A 21 -0.62 14.51 -0.34
CA GLN A 21 -0.93 13.27 0.36
C GLN A 21 -2.03 13.47 1.40
N ILE A 22 -1.87 14.46 2.28
CA ILE A 22 -2.87 14.81 3.30
C ILE A 22 -4.21 15.21 2.65
N ALA A 23 -4.17 15.97 1.56
CA ALA A 23 -5.39 16.40 0.87
C ALA A 23 -6.17 15.23 0.24
N VAL A 24 -5.45 14.23 -0.29
CA VAL A 24 -6.04 13.03 -0.91
C VAL A 24 -6.57 12.06 0.14
N GLU A 25 -5.81 11.80 1.21
CA GLU A 25 -6.16 10.81 2.24
C GLU A 25 -7.23 11.33 3.22
N TYR A 26 -7.10 12.59 3.67
CA TYR A 26 -7.93 13.15 4.74
C TYR A 26 -8.87 14.27 4.26
N GLY A 27 -8.72 14.68 3.01
CA GLY A 27 -9.52 15.76 2.42
C GLY A 27 -8.94 17.17 2.60
N VAL A 28 -9.35 18.06 1.71
CA VAL A 28 -8.85 19.45 1.64
C VAL A 28 -9.16 20.26 2.91
N LEU A 29 -10.31 20.02 3.54
CA LEU A 29 -10.67 20.71 4.79
C LEU A 29 -9.71 20.36 5.93
N PHE A 30 -9.30 19.10 6.03
CA PHE A 30 -8.31 18.67 7.04
C PHE A 30 -6.95 19.32 6.77
N LEU A 31 -6.50 19.37 5.52
CA LEU A 31 -5.28 20.08 5.14
C LEU A 31 -5.33 21.56 5.59
N LEU A 32 -6.44 22.26 5.35
CA LEU A 32 -6.59 23.66 5.78
C LEU A 32 -6.45 23.81 7.30
N VAL A 33 -7.05 22.91 8.09
CA VAL A 33 -6.90 22.92 9.55
C VAL A 33 -5.43 22.72 9.96
N VAL A 34 -4.72 21.77 9.34
CA VAL A 34 -3.29 21.53 9.60
C VAL A 34 -2.47 22.79 9.29
N LEU A 35 -2.70 23.44 8.14
CA LEU A 35 -1.99 24.65 7.76
C LEU A 35 -2.28 25.83 8.72
N LEU A 36 -3.51 25.96 9.23
CA LEU A 36 -3.85 26.94 10.26
C LEU A 36 -3.09 26.69 11.58
N ILE A 37 -3.01 25.45 12.01
CA ILE A 37 -2.25 25.08 13.22
C ILE A 37 -0.76 25.41 13.04
N ILE A 38 -0.16 25.04 11.92
CA ILE A 38 1.24 25.33 11.59
C ILE A 38 1.47 26.86 11.60
N SER A 39 0.61 27.62 10.91
CA SER A 39 0.69 29.08 10.85
C SER A 39 0.60 29.73 12.22
N PHE A 40 -0.31 29.25 13.07
CA PHE A 40 -0.43 29.70 14.46
C PHE A 40 0.83 29.40 15.28
N CYS A 41 1.41 28.20 15.14
CA CYS A 41 2.63 27.83 15.84
C CYS A 41 3.83 28.71 15.41
N LEU A 42 3.99 28.96 14.12
CA LEU A 42 5.02 29.83 13.57
C LEU A 42 4.85 31.28 14.06
N TRP A 43 3.64 31.81 13.97
CA TRP A 43 3.35 33.17 14.44
C TRP A 43 3.71 33.33 15.93
N LYS A 44 3.30 32.39 16.77
CA LYS A 44 3.62 32.42 18.19
C LYS A 44 5.12 32.23 18.46
N GLY A 45 5.77 31.32 17.74
CA GLY A 45 7.22 31.10 17.86
C GLY A 45 8.04 32.36 17.48
N ILE A 46 7.66 33.07 16.43
CA ILE A 46 8.29 34.32 16.00
C ILE A 46 8.07 35.41 17.07
N THR A 47 6.84 35.56 17.58
CA THR A 47 6.50 36.57 18.60
C THR A 47 7.27 36.33 19.91
N GLU A 48 7.49 35.07 20.28
CA GLU A 48 8.26 34.68 21.46
C GLU A 48 9.78 34.58 21.20
N LYS A 49 10.25 35.00 20.00
CA LYS A 49 11.67 34.98 19.59
C LYS A 49 12.34 33.59 19.61
N LYS A 50 11.57 32.52 19.33
CA LYS A 50 12.04 31.14 19.24
C LYS A 50 12.54 30.82 17.84
N ILE A 51 13.47 31.62 17.33
CA ILE A 51 13.91 31.59 15.93
C ILE A 51 14.40 30.22 15.48
N SER A 52 15.17 29.52 16.36
CA SER A 52 15.72 28.19 16.02
C SER A 52 14.62 27.14 15.79
N ALA A 53 13.56 27.12 16.61
CA ALA A 53 12.43 26.22 16.45
C ALA A 53 11.64 26.54 15.17
N CYS A 54 11.40 27.81 14.89
CA CYS A 54 10.73 28.26 13.67
C CYS A 54 11.53 27.89 12.42
N ALA A 55 12.85 28.10 12.43
CA ALA A 55 13.72 27.75 11.31
C ALA A 55 13.72 26.24 11.04
N GLY A 56 13.81 25.43 12.09
CA GLY A 56 13.70 23.96 11.97
C GLY A 56 12.36 23.52 11.40
N LEU A 57 11.25 24.11 11.89
CA LEU A 57 9.91 23.80 11.39
C LEU A 57 9.77 24.19 9.90
N ILE A 58 10.22 25.36 9.49
CA ILE A 58 10.21 25.80 8.10
C ILE A 58 11.02 24.84 7.22
N SER A 59 12.20 24.39 7.68
CA SER A 59 13.01 23.44 6.92
C SER A 59 12.27 22.11 6.65
N VAL A 60 11.57 21.58 7.65
CA VAL A 60 10.76 20.38 7.48
C VAL A 60 9.57 20.63 6.51
N LEU A 61 8.93 21.80 6.59
CA LEU A 61 7.82 22.15 5.69
C LEU A 61 8.28 22.29 4.23
N VAL A 62 9.45 22.88 4.00
CA VAL A 62 10.04 22.98 2.64
C VAL A 62 10.37 21.57 2.12
N PHE A 63 10.92 20.71 2.96
CA PHE A 63 11.21 19.33 2.57
C PHE A 63 9.93 18.54 2.27
N ALA A 64 8.86 18.74 3.03
CA ALA A 64 7.55 18.12 2.82
C ALA A 64 6.88 18.51 1.49
N PHE A 65 7.30 19.62 0.86
CA PHE A 65 6.79 20.04 -0.43
C PHE A 65 7.29 19.17 -1.60
N SER A 66 8.49 18.63 -1.48
CA SER A 66 9.14 17.82 -2.54
C SER A 66 9.36 16.36 -2.14
N SER A 67 8.84 15.93 -0.99
CA SER A 67 9.02 14.59 -0.44
C SER A 67 7.87 14.23 0.51
N TYR A 68 7.94 13.05 1.11
CA TYR A 68 6.97 12.51 2.08
C TYR A 68 7.61 12.22 3.44
N PRO A 69 8.16 13.22 4.15
CA PRO A 69 8.92 13.01 5.38
C PRO A 69 8.09 12.46 6.55
N MET A 70 6.76 12.68 6.56
CA MET A 70 5.89 12.21 7.64
C MET A 70 5.71 10.69 7.64
N GLN A 71 6.02 10.01 6.53
CA GLN A 71 6.06 8.55 6.45
C GLN A 71 7.27 7.96 7.21
N ILE A 72 8.28 8.77 7.50
CA ILE A 72 9.45 8.36 8.27
C ILE A 72 9.23 8.76 9.74
N PRO A 73 9.10 7.79 10.69
CA PRO A 73 8.74 8.10 12.07
C PRO A 73 9.64 9.13 12.76
N GLY A 74 10.94 9.12 12.44
CA GLY A 74 11.88 10.10 12.99
C GLY A 74 11.57 11.54 12.58
N PHE A 75 11.19 11.77 11.32
CA PHE A 75 10.79 13.10 10.84
C PHE A 75 9.44 13.54 11.42
N ALA A 76 8.48 12.63 11.54
CA ALA A 76 7.18 12.92 12.16
C ALA A 76 7.37 13.35 13.62
N ILE A 77 8.19 12.63 14.41
CA ILE A 77 8.52 12.98 15.78
C ILE A 77 9.20 14.36 15.85
N ALA A 78 10.19 14.62 14.99
CA ALA A 78 10.87 15.90 14.93
C ALA A 78 9.91 17.05 14.59
N PHE A 79 9.00 16.85 13.65
CA PHE A 79 7.98 17.82 13.26
C PHE A 79 7.06 18.19 14.43
N TYR A 80 6.48 17.22 15.13
CA TYR A 80 5.63 17.48 16.29
C TYR A 80 6.40 18.13 17.44
N PHE A 81 7.66 17.74 17.64
CA PHE A 81 8.53 18.37 18.63
C PHE A 81 8.78 19.86 18.30
N LEU A 82 9.05 20.20 17.04
CA LEU A 82 9.27 21.58 16.58
C LEU A 82 8.01 22.40 16.71
N LEU A 83 6.83 21.86 16.37
CA LEU A 83 5.53 22.53 16.59
C LEU A 83 5.34 22.85 18.08
N ALA A 84 5.58 21.89 18.96
CA ALA A 84 5.48 22.09 20.40
C ALA A 84 6.50 23.14 20.90
N ALA A 85 7.75 23.09 20.41
CA ALA A 85 8.80 24.03 20.79
C ALA A 85 8.45 25.49 20.41
N CYS A 86 7.73 25.70 19.30
CA CYS A 86 7.26 27.03 18.91
C CYS A 86 6.26 27.62 19.91
N VAL A 87 5.40 26.80 20.52
CA VAL A 87 4.28 27.27 21.34
C VAL A 87 4.59 27.24 22.85
N VAL A 88 5.40 26.29 23.31
CA VAL A 88 5.59 26.00 24.76
C VAL A 88 6.60 26.93 25.40
N GLY A 89 6.19 27.57 26.50
CA GLY A 89 7.11 28.33 27.36
C GLY A 89 8.10 27.41 28.14
N LYS A 90 9.28 27.93 28.45
CA LYS A 90 10.37 27.18 29.12
C LYS A 90 9.94 26.41 30.38
N SER A 91 9.01 26.96 31.17
CA SER A 91 8.55 26.36 32.42
C SER A 91 7.66 25.14 32.30
N ARG A 92 7.08 24.90 31.10
CA ARG A 92 6.14 23.80 30.88
C ARG A 92 6.67 22.68 29.96
N ILE A 93 7.91 22.84 29.49
CA ILE A 93 8.48 21.89 28.52
C ILE A 93 8.53 20.46 29.07
N HIS A 94 8.78 20.27 30.38
CA HIS A 94 8.80 18.95 30.98
C HIS A 94 7.43 18.26 30.98
N ILE A 95 6.34 19.01 31.15
CA ILE A 95 4.97 18.47 31.10
C ILE A 95 4.66 17.98 29.69
N TYR A 96 5.02 18.78 28.68
CA TYR A 96 4.78 18.37 27.26
C TYR A 96 5.65 17.20 26.83
N LEU A 97 6.92 17.16 27.25
CA LEU A 97 7.81 16.01 27.01
C LEU A 97 7.21 14.74 27.65
N PHE A 98 6.70 14.85 28.87
CA PHE A 98 6.06 13.74 29.56
C PHE A 98 4.78 13.28 28.87
N THR A 99 3.92 14.19 28.42
CA THR A 99 2.70 13.84 27.68
C THR A 99 3.01 13.20 26.31
N VAL A 100 4.02 13.71 25.59
CA VAL A 100 4.48 13.09 24.32
C VAL A 100 5.03 11.69 24.57
N MET A 101 5.81 11.51 25.64
CA MET A 101 6.35 10.19 26.00
C MET A 101 5.24 9.19 26.31
N ILE A 102 4.21 9.60 27.08
CA ILE A 102 3.04 8.75 27.34
C ILE A 102 2.29 8.42 26.06
N ALA A 103 2.08 9.39 25.16
CA ALA A 103 1.41 9.17 23.89
C ALA A 103 2.18 8.19 22.99
N LEU A 104 3.52 8.31 22.94
CA LEU A 104 4.39 7.37 22.21
C LEU A 104 4.34 5.95 22.80
N LEU A 105 4.41 5.82 24.11
CA LEU A 105 4.28 4.52 24.80
C LEU A 105 2.89 3.91 24.58
N GLY A 106 1.84 4.73 24.64
CA GLY A 106 0.47 4.30 24.36
C GLY A 106 0.29 3.83 22.93
N SER A 107 0.82 4.57 21.96
CA SER A 107 0.77 4.20 20.54
C SER A 107 1.59 2.94 20.25
N TYR A 108 2.76 2.77 20.87
CA TYR A 108 3.57 1.56 20.79
C TYR A 108 2.80 0.35 21.35
N TYR A 109 2.20 0.47 22.52
CA TYR A 109 1.41 -0.59 23.13
C TYR A 109 0.20 -0.97 22.27
N TRP A 110 -0.51 0.03 21.72
CA TRP A 110 -1.65 -0.17 20.83
C TRP A 110 -1.26 -0.92 19.54
N LYS A 111 -0.08 -0.61 18.99
CA LYS A 111 0.44 -1.21 17.74
C LYS A 111 1.29 -2.45 17.94
N TYR A 112 1.46 -2.91 19.19
CA TYR A 112 2.38 -4.01 19.52
C TYR A 112 2.07 -5.31 18.77
N ASN A 113 0.80 -5.69 18.72
CA ASN A 113 0.37 -6.90 18.01
C ASN A 113 0.64 -6.78 16.50
N GLN A 114 0.32 -5.64 15.91
CA GLN A 114 0.59 -5.37 14.49
C GLN A 114 2.09 -5.39 14.18
N TYR A 115 2.92 -4.86 15.08
CA TYR A 115 4.38 -4.91 14.95
C TYR A 115 4.91 -6.35 14.93
N ASN A 116 4.47 -7.17 15.89
CA ASN A 116 4.83 -8.58 15.95
C ASN A 116 4.34 -9.36 14.72
N ALA A 117 3.13 -9.04 14.24
CA ALA A 117 2.61 -9.64 13.03
C ALA A 117 3.45 -9.27 11.79
N CYS A 118 3.94 -8.04 11.69
CA CYS A 118 4.86 -7.62 10.62
C CYS A 118 6.20 -8.36 10.68
N GLU A 119 6.75 -8.62 11.88
CA GLU A 119 7.97 -9.40 12.05
C GLU A 119 7.77 -10.85 11.61
N GLU A 120 6.64 -11.46 11.99
CA GLU A 120 6.30 -12.81 11.55
C GLU A 120 6.03 -12.85 10.04
N TRP A 121 5.42 -11.81 9.46
CA TRP A 121 5.25 -11.70 8.02
C TRP A 121 6.58 -11.76 7.27
N LEU A 122 7.62 -11.10 7.75
CA LEU A 122 8.95 -11.18 7.13
C LEU A 122 9.50 -12.62 7.12
N ARG A 123 9.22 -13.42 8.15
CA ARG A 123 9.58 -14.86 8.18
C ARG A 123 8.75 -15.66 7.17
N CYS A 124 7.44 -15.42 7.12
CA CYS A 124 6.55 -16.09 6.16
C CYS A 124 6.93 -15.75 4.72
N LYS A 125 7.36 -14.52 4.46
CA LYS A 125 7.86 -14.06 3.16
C LYS A 125 9.11 -14.82 2.70
N MET A 126 9.98 -15.23 3.62
CA MET A 126 11.11 -16.11 3.27
C MET A 126 10.61 -17.47 2.79
N TYR A 127 9.64 -18.08 3.48
CA TYR A 127 9.03 -19.35 3.04
C TYR A 127 8.34 -19.21 1.68
N TYR A 128 7.62 -18.10 1.46
CA TYR A 128 6.98 -17.78 0.19
C TYR A 128 8.00 -17.68 -0.95
N ASN A 129 9.10 -16.98 -0.75
CA ASN A 129 10.13 -16.76 -1.76
C ASN A 129 10.85 -18.04 -2.18
N ILE A 130 11.04 -18.99 -1.26
CA ILE A 130 11.65 -20.31 -1.56
C ILE A 130 10.62 -21.33 -2.06
N GLY A 131 9.35 -20.94 -2.21
CA GLY A 131 8.28 -21.82 -2.68
C GLY A 131 7.71 -22.78 -1.66
N ALA A 132 8.02 -22.62 -0.37
CA ALA A 132 7.47 -23.41 0.74
C ALA A 132 6.06 -22.91 1.13
N PHE A 133 5.13 -22.92 0.17
CA PHE A 133 3.81 -22.28 0.30
C PHE A 133 2.96 -22.82 1.45
N ARG A 134 3.13 -24.08 1.86
CA ARG A 134 2.42 -24.64 3.01
C ARG A 134 2.84 -23.97 4.31
N LEU A 135 4.16 -23.81 4.53
CA LEU A 135 4.69 -23.14 5.72
C LEU A 135 4.35 -21.65 5.71
N ALA A 136 4.41 -21.01 4.54
CA ALA A 136 3.99 -19.62 4.37
C ALA A 136 2.50 -19.45 4.74
N LYS A 137 1.61 -20.31 4.24
CA LYS A 137 0.18 -20.30 4.55
C LYS A 137 -0.08 -20.41 6.05
N GLU A 138 0.52 -21.39 6.73
CA GLU A 138 0.35 -21.59 8.18
C GLU A 138 0.75 -20.36 9.00
N GLY A 139 1.78 -19.64 8.55
CA GLY A 139 2.18 -18.38 9.15
C GLY A 139 1.23 -17.25 8.84
N TYR A 140 0.83 -17.10 7.57
CA TYR A 140 -0.12 -16.06 7.14
C TYR A 140 -1.49 -16.19 7.83
N GLU A 141 -2.01 -17.39 8.02
CA GLU A 141 -3.27 -17.63 8.74
C GLU A 141 -3.25 -17.07 10.16
N LYS A 142 -2.12 -17.20 10.87
CA LYS A 142 -1.99 -16.72 12.26
C LYS A 142 -1.98 -15.20 12.37
N ILE A 143 -1.40 -14.51 11.39
CA ILE A 143 -1.23 -13.06 11.41
C ILE A 143 -2.27 -12.32 10.56
N TYR A 144 -3.14 -13.04 9.87
CA TYR A 144 -4.21 -12.48 9.04
C TYR A 144 -5.10 -11.47 9.77
N PRO A 145 -5.56 -11.69 11.03
CA PRO A 145 -6.39 -10.72 11.74
C PRO A 145 -5.74 -9.35 11.93
N GLU A 146 -4.42 -9.29 11.99
CA GLU A 146 -3.65 -8.07 12.25
C GLU A 146 -3.21 -7.33 10.97
N LEU A 147 -3.21 -8.03 9.81
CA LEU A 147 -2.65 -7.53 8.54
C LEU A 147 -3.62 -7.60 7.36
N ASN A 148 -4.90 -7.86 7.59
CA ASN A 148 -5.90 -7.96 6.53
C ASN A 148 -6.19 -6.63 5.80
N ASP A 149 -5.64 -5.52 6.28
CA ASP A 149 -5.66 -4.21 5.63
C ASP A 149 -4.45 -3.97 4.69
N ARG A 150 -3.53 -4.94 4.58
CA ARG A 150 -2.30 -4.83 3.78
C ARG A 150 -2.43 -5.60 2.47
N GLY A 151 -2.51 -4.86 1.35
CA GLY A 151 -2.66 -5.44 0.03
C GLY A 151 -1.54 -6.41 -0.37
N ASP A 152 -0.29 -6.09 -0.03
CA ASP A 152 0.87 -6.96 -0.31
C ASP A 152 0.84 -8.25 0.48
N PHE A 153 0.47 -8.18 1.75
CA PHE A 153 0.28 -9.35 2.61
C PHE A 153 -0.81 -10.28 2.06
N LEU A 154 -1.98 -9.71 1.75
CA LEU A 154 -3.11 -10.45 1.19
C LEU A 154 -2.77 -11.07 -0.17
N PHE A 155 -1.97 -10.36 -0.99
CA PHE A 155 -1.49 -10.91 -2.26
C PHE A 155 -0.60 -12.14 -2.05
N GLU A 156 0.41 -12.07 -1.18
CA GLU A 156 1.32 -13.18 -0.90
C GLU A 156 0.56 -14.38 -0.31
N TYR A 157 -0.40 -14.13 0.58
CA TYR A 157 -1.24 -15.16 1.16
C TYR A 157 -2.16 -15.80 0.12
N GLY A 158 -2.91 -15.00 -0.64
CA GLY A 158 -3.79 -15.50 -1.69
C GLY A 158 -3.04 -16.25 -2.81
N HIS A 159 -1.84 -15.79 -3.18
CA HIS A 159 -0.98 -16.51 -4.13
C HIS A 159 -0.47 -17.85 -3.56
N SER A 160 -0.14 -17.90 -2.27
CA SER A 160 0.24 -19.16 -1.60
C SER A 160 -0.91 -20.18 -1.65
N LEU A 161 -2.13 -19.75 -1.37
CA LEU A 161 -3.34 -20.57 -1.48
C LEU A 161 -3.57 -21.08 -2.92
N HIS A 162 -3.39 -20.20 -3.92
CA HIS A 162 -3.44 -20.60 -5.34
C HIS A 162 -2.42 -21.71 -5.66
N LYS A 163 -1.18 -21.58 -5.18
CA LYS A 163 -0.13 -22.60 -5.36
C LYS A 163 -0.46 -23.93 -4.70
N LEU A 164 -1.19 -23.89 -3.60
CA LEU A 164 -1.70 -25.07 -2.90
C LEU A 164 -3.00 -25.62 -3.50
N LYS A 165 -3.51 -25.00 -4.58
CA LYS A 165 -4.77 -25.35 -5.26
C LYS A 165 -6.03 -25.14 -4.42
N GLU A 166 -5.96 -24.31 -3.39
CA GLU A 166 -7.10 -23.88 -2.58
C GLU A 166 -7.77 -22.64 -3.26
N TYR A 167 -8.35 -22.87 -4.44
CA TYR A 167 -8.75 -21.81 -5.38
C TYR A 167 -9.84 -20.91 -4.83
N ASP A 168 -10.84 -21.45 -4.13
CA ASP A 168 -11.95 -20.67 -3.59
C ASP A 168 -11.46 -19.72 -2.49
N HIS A 169 -10.71 -20.23 -1.53
CA HIS A 169 -10.13 -19.42 -0.46
C HIS A 169 -9.12 -18.39 -1.00
N SER A 170 -8.28 -18.80 -1.97
CA SER A 170 -7.39 -17.86 -2.68
C SER A 170 -8.16 -16.71 -3.31
N THR A 171 -9.30 -17.00 -3.95
CA THR A 171 -10.14 -15.99 -4.61
C THR A 171 -10.76 -15.02 -3.60
N GLU A 172 -11.19 -15.49 -2.44
CA GLU A 172 -11.73 -14.64 -1.37
C GLU A 172 -10.67 -13.67 -0.85
N VAL A 173 -9.50 -14.18 -0.45
CA VAL A 173 -8.39 -13.37 0.05
C VAL A 173 -7.90 -12.36 -1.00
N LEU A 174 -7.81 -12.78 -2.28
CA LEU A 174 -7.38 -11.88 -3.35
C LEU A 174 -8.43 -10.81 -3.70
N LYS A 175 -9.72 -11.08 -3.53
CA LYS A 175 -10.75 -10.05 -3.64
C LYS A 175 -10.63 -8.99 -2.55
N GLU A 176 -10.28 -9.40 -1.34
CA GLU A 176 -9.97 -8.47 -0.25
C GLU A 176 -8.71 -7.65 -0.59
N ALA A 177 -7.65 -8.30 -1.12
CA ALA A 177 -6.44 -7.61 -1.59
C ALA A 177 -6.74 -6.50 -2.61
N MET A 178 -7.74 -6.68 -3.49
CA MET A 178 -8.16 -5.67 -4.46
C MET A 178 -8.71 -4.38 -3.82
N MET A 179 -9.15 -4.42 -2.58
CA MET A 179 -9.62 -3.23 -1.85
C MET A 179 -8.44 -2.34 -1.41
N HIS A 180 -7.24 -2.94 -1.28
CA HIS A 180 -6.05 -2.30 -0.72
C HIS A 180 -4.89 -2.18 -1.74
N SER A 181 -4.98 -2.84 -2.89
CA SER A 181 -3.93 -2.83 -3.92
C SER A 181 -4.51 -2.80 -5.33
N CYS A 182 -3.85 -2.03 -6.20
CA CYS A 182 -4.18 -1.95 -7.62
C CYS A 182 -3.31 -2.88 -8.49
N ASP A 183 -2.52 -3.80 -7.93
CA ASP A 183 -1.66 -4.69 -8.71
C ASP A 183 -2.49 -5.59 -9.66
N PRO A 184 -2.27 -5.53 -10.99
CA PRO A 184 -2.96 -6.37 -11.95
C PRO A 184 -2.67 -7.87 -11.77
N MET A 185 -1.59 -8.24 -11.07
CA MET A 185 -1.29 -9.64 -10.78
C MET A 185 -2.36 -10.29 -9.90
N ILE A 186 -3.01 -9.52 -9.02
CA ILE A 186 -4.15 -9.99 -8.22
C ILE A 186 -5.25 -10.49 -9.15
N LEU A 187 -5.64 -9.69 -10.16
CA LEU A 187 -6.66 -10.04 -11.15
C LEU A 187 -6.27 -11.28 -11.95
N ASN A 188 -4.99 -11.39 -12.31
CA ASN A 188 -4.47 -12.54 -13.06
C ASN A 188 -4.57 -13.84 -12.24
N ILE A 189 -4.31 -13.80 -10.94
CA ILE A 189 -4.39 -15.01 -10.10
C ILE A 189 -5.86 -15.38 -9.86
N ILE A 190 -6.74 -14.41 -9.63
CA ILE A 190 -8.19 -14.66 -9.52
C ILE A 190 -8.72 -15.30 -10.82
N GLY A 191 -8.34 -14.77 -11.98
CA GLY A 191 -8.72 -15.36 -13.27
C GLY A 191 -8.22 -16.80 -13.43
N LYS A 192 -6.98 -17.10 -13.00
CA LYS A 192 -6.45 -18.47 -12.99
C LYS A 192 -7.20 -19.39 -12.02
N ASN A 193 -7.64 -18.90 -10.87
CA ASN A 193 -8.46 -19.68 -9.94
C ASN A 193 -9.77 -20.06 -10.61
N TYR A 194 -10.47 -19.10 -11.23
CA TYR A 194 -11.71 -19.37 -11.98
C TYR A 194 -11.50 -20.29 -13.18
N GLN A 195 -10.37 -20.17 -13.91
CA GLN A 195 -10.04 -21.12 -14.97
C GLN A 195 -9.84 -22.53 -14.41
N ALA A 196 -9.17 -22.67 -13.26
CA ALA A 196 -8.92 -23.97 -12.63
C ALA A 196 -10.19 -24.63 -12.05
N THR A 197 -11.21 -23.83 -11.69
CA THR A 197 -12.53 -24.32 -11.23
C THR A 197 -13.54 -24.51 -12.37
N GLY A 198 -13.15 -24.21 -13.63
CA GLY A 198 -14.02 -24.36 -14.81
C GLY A 198 -14.98 -23.19 -15.05
N GLU A 199 -14.84 -22.09 -14.31
CA GLU A 199 -15.65 -20.87 -14.45
C GLU A 199 -15.02 -19.92 -15.50
N TYR A 200 -14.99 -20.36 -16.76
CA TYR A 200 -14.21 -19.72 -17.82
C TYR A 200 -14.66 -18.29 -18.15
N GLU A 201 -15.95 -17.98 -18.10
CA GLU A 201 -16.49 -16.63 -18.33
C GLU A 201 -15.96 -15.64 -17.28
N LYS A 202 -15.94 -16.05 -16.01
CA LYS A 202 -15.38 -15.22 -14.94
C LYS A 202 -13.86 -15.07 -15.10
N ALA A 203 -13.17 -16.14 -15.50
CA ALA A 203 -11.74 -16.07 -15.78
C ALA A 203 -11.43 -15.04 -16.88
N GLU A 204 -12.21 -15.06 -17.99
CA GLU A 204 -12.11 -14.08 -19.08
C GLU A 204 -12.31 -12.65 -18.56
N GLU A 205 -13.36 -12.41 -17.78
CA GLU A 205 -13.65 -11.09 -17.20
C GLU A 205 -12.45 -10.54 -16.42
N TYR A 206 -11.88 -11.35 -15.50
CA TYR A 206 -10.75 -10.91 -14.69
C TYR A 206 -9.48 -10.66 -15.51
N PHE A 207 -9.20 -11.48 -16.53
CA PHE A 207 -8.05 -11.25 -17.41
C PHE A 207 -8.25 -9.97 -18.25
N ILE A 208 -9.44 -9.70 -18.78
CA ILE A 208 -9.76 -8.46 -19.49
C ILE A 208 -9.60 -7.25 -18.54
N ARG A 209 -10.10 -7.32 -17.32
CA ARG A 209 -9.90 -6.26 -16.32
C ARG A 209 -8.40 -6.00 -16.04
N SER A 210 -7.58 -7.05 -16.08
CA SER A 210 -6.14 -6.92 -15.93
C SER A 210 -5.50 -6.20 -17.12
N THR A 211 -5.95 -6.46 -18.37
CA THR A 211 -5.46 -5.73 -19.57
C THR A 211 -5.82 -4.25 -19.51
N HIS A 212 -6.98 -3.89 -18.95
CA HIS A 212 -7.40 -2.49 -18.83
C HIS A 212 -6.60 -1.73 -17.75
N ARG A 213 -6.10 -2.42 -16.73
CA ARG A 213 -5.25 -1.78 -15.71
C ARG A 213 -3.87 -1.40 -16.22
N LEU A 214 -3.24 -2.26 -17.00
CA LEU A 214 -1.94 -2.04 -17.62
C LEU A 214 -1.94 -2.58 -19.05
N PRO A 215 -2.43 -1.77 -20.02
CA PRO A 215 -2.60 -2.21 -21.41
C PRO A 215 -1.30 -2.67 -22.10
N GLY A 216 -0.15 -2.13 -21.69
CA GLY A 216 1.17 -2.49 -22.24
C GLY A 216 1.74 -3.83 -21.72
N ARG A 217 1.10 -4.49 -20.75
CA ARG A 217 1.58 -5.78 -20.25
C ARG A 217 1.09 -6.94 -21.10
N ILE A 218 2.03 -7.70 -21.65
CA ILE A 218 1.77 -8.88 -22.48
C ILE A 218 1.12 -10.04 -21.69
N TYR A 219 1.46 -10.19 -20.41
CA TYR A 219 1.08 -11.35 -19.62
C TYR A 219 -0.44 -11.62 -19.51
N PRO A 220 -1.32 -10.64 -19.29
CA PRO A 220 -2.77 -10.88 -19.30
C PRO A 220 -3.29 -11.38 -20.65
N TYR A 221 -2.74 -10.88 -21.78
CA TYR A 221 -3.11 -11.34 -23.13
C TYR A 221 -2.67 -12.78 -23.38
N TYR A 222 -1.49 -13.17 -22.86
CA TYR A 222 -1.07 -14.56 -22.87
C TYR A 222 -2.03 -15.46 -22.08
N LEU A 223 -2.54 -15.00 -20.92
CA LEU A 223 -3.51 -15.75 -20.14
C LEU A 223 -4.85 -15.88 -20.88
N LEU A 224 -5.31 -14.83 -21.55
CA LEU A 224 -6.50 -14.87 -22.42
C LEU A 224 -6.31 -15.86 -23.58
N ALA A 225 -5.17 -15.81 -24.27
CA ALA A 225 -4.87 -16.76 -25.32
C ALA A 225 -4.90 -18.21 -24.82
N LYS A 226 -4.33 -18.46 -23.64
CA LYS A 226 -4.36 -19.78 -23.00
C LYS A 226 -5.78 -20.21 -22.62
N LEU A 227 -6.62 -19.31 -22.15
CA LEU A 227 -8.02 -19.57 -21.82
C LEU A 227 -8.82 -19.96 -23.07
N TYR A 228 -8.62 -19.26 -24.20
CA TYR A 228 -9.36 -19.52 -25.44
C TYR A 228 -8.93 -20.81 -26.18
N VAL A 229 -7.90 -21.48 -25.73
CA VAL A 229 -7.49 -22.81 -26.24
C VAL A 229 -8.12 -23.94 -25.44
N GLU A 230 -8.67 -23.67 -24.24
CA GLU A 230 -9.34 -24.70 -23.42
C GLU A 230 -10.46 -25.39 -24.22
N PRO A 231 -10.55 -26.73 -24.22
CA PRO A 231 -11.52 -27.46 -25.03
C PRO A 231 -12.97 -27.06 -24.76
N GLU A 232 -13.28 -26.76 -23.51
CA GLU A 232 -14.63 -26.40 -23.03
C GLU A 232 -14.97 -24.92 -23.25
N TYR A 233 -13.96 -24.07 -23.59
CA TYR A 233 -14.11 -22.62 -23.78
C TYR A 233 -13.38 -22.10 -25.01
N ARG A 234 -13.43 -22.85 -26.11
CA ARG A 234 -12.66 -22.55 -27.31
C ARG A 234 -13.26 -21.41 -28.13
N HIS A 235 -12.50 -20.31 -28.30
CA HIS A 235 -12.87 -19.12 -29.06
C HIS A 235 -11.75 -18.71 -30.04
N LEU A 236 -11.79 -19.23 -31.31
CA LEU A 236 -10.70 -19.07 -32.28
C LEU A 236 -10.44 -17.60 -32.67
N GLU A 237 -11.47 -16.77 -32.82
CA GLU A 237 -11.29 -15.37 -33.21
C GLU A 237 -10.68 -14.53 -32.08
N LYS A 238 -11.12 -14.71 -30.83
CA LYS A 238 -10.54 -14.07 -29.66
C LYS A 238 -9.10 -14.54 -29.44
N LEU A 239 -8.83 -15.83 -29.70
CA LEU A 239 -7.48 -16.38 -29.63
C LEU A 239 -6.53 -15.67 -30.62
N LYS A 240 -6.94 -15.51 -31.89
CA LYS A 240 -6.12 -14.83 -32.90
C LYS A 240 -5.79 -13.40 -32.47
N GLN A 241 -6.78 -12.66 -31.96
CA GLN A 241 -6.59 -11.29 -31.47
C GLN A 241 -5.60 -11.23 -30.31
N ALA A 242 -5.76 -12.09 -29.29
CA ALA A 242 -4.88 -12.13 -28.13
C ALA A 242 -3.43 -12.52 -28.52
N VAL A 243 -3.25 -13.51 -29.42
CA VAL A 243 -1.94 -13.94 -29.93
C VAL A 243 -1.27 -12.83 -30.75
N GLN A 244 -2.03 -12.10 -31.56
CA GLN A 244 -1.45 -10.99 -32.34
C GLN A 244 -0.86 -9.91 -31.43
N ILE A 245 -1.53 -9.56 -30.33
CA ILE A 245 -1.03 -8.58 -29.35
C ILE A 245 0.23 -9.11 -28.65
N VAL A 246 0.33 -10.41 -28.37
CA VAL A 246 1.49 -11.02 -27.73
C VAL A 246 2.73 -11.04 -28.63
N LEU A 247 2.52 -11.08 -29.97
CA LEU A 247 3.59 -11.18 -30.95
C LEU A 247 4.08 -9.82 -31.50
N THR A 248 3.35 -8.73 -31.24
CA THR A 248 3.72 -7.35 -31.61
C THR A 248 4.45 -6.64 -30.49
#